data_f453ba5a977301e0e8e61aeed05921cc
#
_entry.id   f453ba5a977301e0e8e61aeed05921cc
#
_cell.length_a   1.000
_cell.length_b   1.000
_cell.length_c   1.000
_cell.angle_alpha   90.00
_cell.angle_beta   90.00
_cell.angle_gamma   90.00
#
_symmetry.space_group_name_H-M   'P 1'
#
loop_
_entity.id
_entity.type
_entity.pdbx_description
1 polymer ?
#
loop_
_entity_poly.entity_id
_entity_poly.type
_entity_poly.pdbx_seq_one_letter_code
_entity_poly.pdbx_strand_id
1 'polypeptide(L)'
;MINHKELNVKSVYKDKKFLSETNIVEDLIFWKERLNTAGKKNNAIFTRPINNPNSVTQNLTGDQFSITSLFHGYGGQSYKCIKSNNQLLIVWIDQISKSIWINSFNFINAEDYKDHFPYLIRNDQPRKLTKSINGNFDASFVLIEDKTLLGLIEIHNVDYLFKVDIFKEEQELIFLKKFNNFAGSLSSNTSENFLSWIEWDYPFMPWENNNLFFAELDNNCELENSIKLDKEIISNCEKISFFQPYWISDNLLVCSEDSSGWWNLIFFEVNDLN
;
A
#
# COMPACT_ATOMS: atom_id res chain seq x y z
N MET A 1 -41.48 15.59 26.91
CA MET A 1 -40.19 16.17 27.33
C MET A 1 -39.06 15.32 26.74
N ILE A 2 -38.37 15.84 25.73
CA ILE A 2 -37.24 15.17 25.13
C ILE A 2 -36.08 15.37 26.09
N ASN A 3 -35.61 14.27 26.68
CA ASN A 3 -34.47 14.28 27.61
C ASN A 3 -33.18 14.55 26.78
N HIS A 4 -32.73 15.80 26.71
CA HIS A 4 -31.45 16.14 26.15
C HIS A 4 -30.36 15.60 27.08
N LYS A 5 -29.86 14.40 26.80
CA LYS A 5 -28.58 13.96 27.36
C LYS A 5 -27.51 14.87 26.81
N GLU A 6 -26.88 15.68 27.64
CA GLU A 6 -25.69 16.43 27.27
C GLU A 6 -24.66 15.45 26.68
N LEU A 7 -24.28 15.70 25.43
CA LEU A 7 -23.20 14.95 24.75
C LEU A 7 -21.88 15.35 25.40
N ASN A 8 -21.41 14.52 26.30
CA ASN A 8 -20.08 14.69 26.86
C ASN A 8 -19.03 14.32 25.81
N VAL A 9 -18.22 15.28 25.37
CA VAL A 9 -17.16 15.09 24.38
C VAL A 9 -16.26 13.88 24.72
N LYS A 10 -15.96 13.66 26.01
CA LYS A 10 -15.20 12.49 26.46
C LYS A 10 -15.90 11.17 26.16
N SER A 11 -17.23 11.11 26.23
CA SER A 11 -17.99 9.88 25.90
C SER A 11 -18.08 9.60 24.42
N VAL A 12 -17.96 10.64 23.58
CA VAL A 12 -17.95 10.49 22.12
C VAL A 12 -16.63 9.87 21.63
N TYR A 13 -15.51 10.14 22.33
CA TYR A 13 -14.19 9.64 21.97
C TYR A 13 -13.73 8.44 22.79
N LYS A 14 -14.47 8.09 23.85
CA LYS A 14 -14.20 6.91 24.66
C LYS A 14 -14.42 5.67 23.82
N ASP A 15 -13.42 4.80 23.77
CA ASP A 15 -13.45 3.50 23.09
C ASP A 15 -13.56 3.55 21.54
N LYS A 16 -13.29 4.71 20.91
CA LYS A 16 -13.21 4.77 19.44
C LYS A 16 -11.94 4.08 18.93
N LYS A 17 -12.15 3.14 18.02
CA LYS A 17 -11.09 2.54 17.23
C LYS A 17 -10.80 3.41 16.02
N PHE A 18 -9.54 3.72 15.78
CA PHE A 18 -9.10 4.38 14.55
C PHE A 18 -8.62 3.33 13.57
N LEU A 19 -9.46 3.07 12.57
CA LEU A 19 -9.21 2.12 11.51
C LEU A 19 -8.78 2.85 10.26
N SER A 20 -7.81 2.33 9.54
CA SER A 20 -7.32 2.89 8.28
C SER A 20 -6.67 1.83 7.40
N GLU A 21 -6.46 2.17 6.13
CA GLU A 21 -5.69 1.38 5.18
C GLU A 21 -6.16 -0.07 5.09
N THR A 22 -7.33 -0.26 4.46
CA THR A 22 -7.88 -1.59 4.25
C THR A 22 -7.21 -2.30 3.08
N ASN A 23 -6.95 -3.60 3.24
CA ASN A 23 -6.54 -4.53 2.19
C ASN A 23 -7.50 -5.72 2.20
N ILE A 24 -7.65 -6.37 1.05
CA ILE A 24 -8.42 -7.61 0.92
C ILE A 24 -7.51 -8.62 0.20
N VAL A 25 -7.37 -9.80 0.80
CA VAL A 25 -6.69 -10.93 0.19
C VAL A 25 -7.51 -12.17 0.48
N GLU A 26 -7.92 -12.90 -0.56
CA GLU A 26 -8.89 -13.98 -0.47
C GLU A 26 -10.17 -13.54 0.28
N ASP A 27 -10.65 -14.33 1.21
CA ASP A 27 -11.84 -14.05 2.02
C ASP A 27 -11.55 -13.25 3.29
N LEU A 28 -10.35 -12.68 3.41
CA LEU A 28 -9.91 -11.92 4.58
C LEU A 28 -9.83 -10.43 4.29
N ILE A 29 -10.37 -9.61 5.19
CA ILE A 29 -10.16 -8.18 5.24
C ILE A 29 -9.08 -7.85 6.27
N PHE A 30 -8.16 -6.98 5.90
CA PHE A 30 -7.07 -6.47 6.73
C PHE A 30 -7.25 -4.97 6.94
N TRP A 31 -6.87 -4.48 8.12
CA TRP A 31 -6.86 -3.04 8.41
C TRP A 31 -5.79 -2.72 9.44
N LYS A 32 -5.36 -1.48 9.43
CA LYS A 32 -4.52 -0.92 10.48
C LYS A 32 -5.40 -0.31 11.56
N GLU A 33 -5.13 -0.67 12.82
CA GLU A 33 -5.83 -0.13 13.99
C GLU A 33 -4.83 0.53 14.93
N ARG A 34 -5.17 1.72 15.42
CA ARG A 34 -4.38 2.40 16.45
C ARG A 34 -4.63 1.77 17.81
N LEU A 35 -3.55 1.37 18.47
CA LEU A 35 -3.59 0.82 19.81
C LEU A 35 -3.42 1.92 20.85
N ASN A 36 -4.30 1.96 21.85
CA ASN A 36 -4.22 2.88 22.98
C ASN A 36 -3.54 2.18 24.17
N THR A 37 -2.30 1.74 24.01
CA THR A 37 -1.55 1.07 25.08
C THR A 37 -0.63 2.06 25.77
N ALA A 38 -0.89 2.30 27.07
CA ALA A 38 0.02 2.94 28.03
C ALA A 38 0.83 4.16 27.54
N GLY A 39 0.17 5.08 26.79
CA GLY A 39 0.79 6.33 26.34
C GLY A 39 1.64 6.21 25.06
N LYS A 40 1.76 5.02 24.47
CA LYS A 40 2.40 4.82 23.16
C LYS A 40 1.35 4.83 22.04
N LYS A 41 1.66 5.56 20.97
CA LYS A 41 0.82 5.60 19.76
C LYS A 41 1.30 4.52 18.78
N ASN A 42 1.10 3.26 19.10
CA ASN A 42 1.43 2.16 18.23
C ASN A 42 0.23 1.79 17.36
N ASN A 43 0.50 1.22 16.20
CA ASN A 43 -0.51 0.67 15.31
C ASN A 43 -0.22 -0.82 15.10
N ALA A 44 -1.27 -1.60 14.91
CA ALA A 44 -1.15 -3.01 14.56
C ALA A 44 -2.05 -3.34 13.36
N ILE A 45 -1.69 -4.40 12.65
CA ILE A 45 -2.47 -4.93 11.54
C ILE A 45 -3.35 -6.04 12.07
N PHE A 46 -4.62 -5.94 11.76
CA PHE A 46 -5.65 -6.89 12.14
C PHE A 46 -6.29 -7.52 10.91
N THR A 47 -6.88 -8.71 11.09
CA THR A 47 -7.67 -9.38 10.06
C THR A 47 -8.88 -10.09 10.65
N ARG A 48 -9.86 -10.34 9.78
CA ARG A 48 -10.99 -11.25 10.01
C ARG A 48 -11.60 -11.66 8.66
N PRO A 49 -12.43 -12.72 8.61
CA PRO A 49 -13.20 -13.07 7.42
C PRO A 49 -14.19 -11.96 7.02
N ILE A 50 -14.27 -11.68 5.72
CA ILE A 50 -15.21 -10.68 5.17
C ILE A 50 -16.65 -11.10 5.43
N ASN A 51 -16.94 -12.38 5.22
CA ASN A 51 -18.29 -12.92 5.28
C ASN A 51 -18.80 -13.20 6.72
N ASN A 52 -17.96 -12.97 7.74
CA ASN A 52 -18.34 -13.12 9.15
C ASN A 52 -17.95 -11.87 9.97
N PRO A 53 -18.77 -10.81 9.94
CA PRO A 53 -18.45 -9.55 10.63
C PRO A 53 -18.43 -9.66 12.18
N ASN A 54 -18.98 -10.72 12.74
CA ASN A 54 -18.99 -10.98 14.17
C ASN A 54 -17.84 -11.88 14.64
N SER A 55 -16.99 -12.32 13.70
CA SER A 55 -15.84 -13.17 14.05
C SER A 55 -14.80 -12.41 14.87
N VAL A 56 -14.01 -13.15 15.64
CA VAL A 56 -12.90 -12.61 16.43
C VAL A 56 -11.86 -12.00 15.51
N THR A 57 -11.34 -10.82 15.85
CA THR A 57 -10.25 -10.20 15.09
C THR A 57 -8.91 -10.79 15.49
N GLN A 58 -8.07 -11.10 14.50
CA GLN A 58 -6.71 -11.58 14.72
C GLN A 58 -5.72 -10.42 14.59
N ASN A 59 -4.91 -10.19 15.63
CA ASN A 59 -3.78 -9.27 15.57
C ASN A 59 -2.56 -9.98 14.96
N LEU A 60 -2.02 -9.44 13.87
CA LEU A 60 -0.96 -10.09 13.09
C LEU A 60 0.45 -9.58 13.43
N THR A 61 0.59 -8.33 13.89
CA THR A 61 1.90 -7.71 14.11
C THR A 61 2.25 -7.49 15.58
N GLY A 62 1.25 -7.57 16.48
CA GLY A 62 1.46 -7.23 17.91
C GLY A 62 1.42 -5.70 18.11
N ASP A 63 2.00 -5.25 19.23
CA ASP A 63 1.96 -3.85 19.68
C ASP A 63 3.34 -3.19 19.75
N GLN A 64 4.40 -3.89 19.31
CA GLN A 64 5.78 -3.39 19.37
C GLN A 64 6.15 -2.45 18.24
N PHE A 65 5.36 -2.38 17.16
CA PHE A 65 5.65 -1.58 15.98
C PHE A 65 4.88 -0.26 15.94
N SER A 66 5.47 0.75 15.31
CA SER A 66 4.79 1.98 14.89
C SER A 66 4.56 1.94 13.39
N ILE A 67 3.50 1.25 12.95
CA ILE A 67 3.19 1.05 11.54
C ILE A 67 2.62 2.35 10.97
N THR A 68 3.47 3.12 10.31
CA THR A 68 3.13 4.47 9.80
C THR A 68 4.05 4.84 8.65
N SER A 69 3.50 5.51 7.64
CA SER A 69 4.25 6.22 6.62
C SER A 69 4.21 7.72 6.89
N LEU A 70 5.33 8.40 6.68
CA LEU A 70 5.43 9.86 6.67
C LEU A 70 5.84 10.39 5.28
N PHE A 71 5.56 9.61 4.26
CA PHE A 71 5.87 9.96 2.86
C PHE A 71 5.27 11.31 2.51
N HIS A 72 6.05 12.21 1.93
CA HIS A 72 5.70 13.60 1.59
C HIS A 72 5.13 14.43 2.77
N GLY A 73 5.37 14.02 4.00
CA GLY A 73 4.90 14.72 5.20
C GLY A 73 3.41 14.51 5.54
N TYR A 74 2.56 14.13 4.61
CA TYR A 74 1.14 13.83 4.86
C TYR A 74 0.83 12.32 4.92
N GLY A 75 1.81 11.48 4.61
CA GLY A 75 1.73 10.04 4.69
C GLY A 75 1.33 9.38 3.37
N GLY A 76 1.72 8.12 3.25
CA GLY A 76 1.34 7.18 2.19
C GLY A 76 0.74 5.92 2.79
N GLN A 77 0.69 4.85 2.03
CA GLN A 77 0.37 3.53 2.58
C GLN A 77 1.46 3.11 3.56
N SER A 78 1.09 2.45 4.65
CA SER A 78 2.05 2.02 5.67
C SER A 78 2.27 0.52 5.73
N TYR A 79 1.45 -0.27 5.05
CA TYR A 79 1.60 -1.71 4.91
C TYR A 79 0.93 -2.21 3.63
N LYS A 80 1.33 -3.40 3.21
CA LYS A 80 0.74 -4.16 2.10
C LYS A 80 0.58 -5.61 2.50
N CYS A 81 -0.57 -6.19 2.12
CA CYS A 81 -0.81 -7.62 2.16
C CYS A 81 -0.65 -8.16 0.74
N ILE A 82 0.20 -9.17 0.55
CA ILE A 82 0.53 -9.75 -0.75
C ILE A 82 0.35 -11.26 -0.67
N LYS A 83 -0.43 -11.84 -1.59
CA LYS A 83 -0.46 -13.29 -1.76
C LYS A 83 0.74 -13.69 -2.60
N SER A 84 1.56 -14.59 -2.09
CA SER A 84 2.74 -15.13 -2.73
C SER A 84 2.69 -16.64 -2.59
N ASN A 85 2.56 -17.35 -3.70
CA ASN A 85 2.28 -18.78 -3.70
C ASN A 85 1.03 -19.09 -2.84
N ASN A 86 1.11 -20.00 -1.89
CA ASN A 86 0.02 -20.32 -0.95
C ASN A 86 0.15 -19.61 0.40
N GLN A 87 0.94 -18.56 0.48
CA GLN A 87 1.20 -17.79 1.70
C GLN A 87 0.71 -16.35 1.56
N LEU A 88 0.43 -15.76 2.70
CA LEU A 88 0.24 -14.34 2.85
C LEU A 88 1.55 -13.71 3.35
N LEU A 89 2.07 -12.74 2.62
CA LEU A 89 3.12 -11.85 3.08
C LEU A 89 2.49 -10.55 3.58
N ILE A 90 2.89 -10.13 4.77
CA ILE A 90 2.58 -8.79 5.25
C ILE A 90 3.89 -8.03 5.31
N VAL A 91 3.94 -6.92 4.57
CA VAL A 91 5.09 -6.02 4.52
C VAL A 91 4.66 -4.67 5.08
N TRP A 92 5.40 -4.13 6.04
CA TRP A 92 5.06 -2.85 6.66
C TRP A 92 6.27 -1.97 6.94
N ILE A 93 5.99 -0.68 7.06
CA ILE A 93 6.96 0.35 7.45
C ILE A 93 6.88 0.51 8.97
N ASP A 94 7.98 0.32 9.65
CA ASP A 94 8.07 0.63 11.08
C ASP A 94 8.82 1.95 11.29
N GLN A 95 8.12 2.95 11.80
CA GLN A 95 8.65 4.28 12.00
C GLN A 95 9.68 4.35 13.15
N ILE A 96 9.65 3.40 14.09
CA ILE A 96 10.62 3.34 15.20
C ILE A 96 11.99 2.95 14.66
N SER A 97 12.05 1.87 13.88
CA SER A 97 13.32 1.38 13.29
C SER A 97 13.66 2.06 11.97
N LYS A 98 12.76 2.86 11.39
CA LYS A 98 12.89 3.48 10.06
C LYS A 98 13.27 2.46 9.00
N SER A 99 12.55 1.36 8.96
CA SER A 99 12.86 0.20 8.14
C SER A 99 11.58 -0.46 7.65
N ILE A 100 11.72 -1.27 6.61
CA ILE A 100 10.68 -2.18 6.15
C ILE A 100 10.83 -3.50 6.89
N TRP A 101 9.70 -4.04 7.34
CA TRP A 101 9.57 -5.34 7.98
C TRP A 101 8.66 -6.25 7.16
N ILE A 102 8.86 -7.56 7.29
CA ILE A 102 8.06 -8.58 6.61
C ILE A 102 7.77 -9.74 7.55
N ASN A 103 6.61 -10.34 7.37
CA ASN A 103 6.24 -11.61 8.00
C ASN A 103 5.39 -12.42 7.03
N SER A 104 5.47 -13.76 7.14
CA SER A 104 4.70 -14.70 6.34
C SER A 104 3.73 -15.51 7.18
N PHE A 105 2.59 -15.83 6.56
CA PHE A 105 1.51 -16.59 7.18
C PHE A 105 0.96 -17.63 6.22
N ASN A 106 0.58 -18.79 6.73
CA ASN A 106 -0.20 -19.77 5.99
C ASN A 106 -1.69 -19.51 6.19
N PHE A 107 -2.46 -19.61 5.11
CA PHE A 107 -3.91 -19.62 5.19
C PHE A 107 -4.39 -20.94 5.80
N ILE A 108 -5.40 -20.86 6.66
CA ILE A 108 -6.19 -22.03 7.06
C ILE A 108 -7.27 -22.24 6.00
N ASN A 109 -7.70 -23.48 5.74
CA ASN A 109 -8.73 -23.77 4.75
C ASN A 109 -10.02 -22.97 5.05
N ALA A 110 -10.57 -22.36 3.99
CA ALA A 110 -11.75 -21.48 4.08
C ALA A 110 -13.00 -22.18 4.68
N GLU A 111 -13.10 -23.51 4.56
CA GLU A 111 -14.15 -24.31 5.19
C GLU A 111 -14.06 -24.30 6.70
N ASP A 112 -12.88 -24.06 7.26
CA ASP A 112 -12.60 -24.01 8.70
C ASP A 112 -12.84 -22.62 9.31
N TYR A 113 -12.97 -21.54 8.47
CA TYR A 113 -13.18 -20.16 8.96
C TYR A 113 -14.51 -19.95 9.70
N LYS A 114 -15.48 -20.85 9.57
CA LYS A 114 -16.80 -20.66 10.17
C LYS A 114 -16.77 -20.71 11.69
N ASP A 115 -15.84 -21.47 12.26
CA ASP A 115 -15.81 -21.75 13.71
C ASP A 115 -14.39 -21.71 14.32
N HIS A 116 -13.32 -21.48 13.56
CA HIS A 116 -11.94 -21.66 14.01
C HIS A 116 -11.12 -20.39 13.91
N PHE A 117 -10.56 -19.98 15.04
CA PHE A 117 -9.52 -18.97 15.21
C PHE A 117 -8.21 -19.69 15.59
N PRO A 118 -7.05 -19.31 15.05
CA PRO A 118 -6.74 -18.18 14.15
C PRO A 118 -7.03 -18.47 12.66
N TYR A 119 -7.23 -17.43 11.83
CA TYR A 119 -7.45 -17.53 10.38
C TYR A 119 -6.16 -17.71 9.59
N LEU A 120 -5.08 -17.22 10.16
CA LEU A 120 -3.73 -17.24 9.61
C LEU A 120 -2.77 -17.81 10.64
N ILE A 121 -1.94 -18.76 10.23
CA ILE A 121 -0.86 -19.31 11.07
C ILE A 121 0.44 -18.63 10.67
N ARG A 122 1.07 -17.96 11.63
CA ARG A 122 2.37 -17.33 11.43
C ARG A 122 3.43 -18.41 11.19
N ASN A 123 4.24 -18.23 10.13
CA ASN A 123 5.31 -19.18 9.81
C ASN A 123 6.56 -18.91 10.65
N ASP A 124 6.97 -17.63 10.71
CA ASP A 124 8.20 -17.21 11.37
C ASP A 124 8.00 -15.94 12.20
N GLN A 125 9.00 -15.52 12.96
CA GLN A 125 8.98 -14.20 13.58
C GLN A 125 9.13 -13.10 12.53
N PRO A 126 8.55 -11.90 12.78
CA PRO A 126 8.78 -10.77 11.92
C PRO A 126 10.28 -10.49 11.75
N ARG A 127 10.72 -10.25 10.55
CA ARG A 127 12.12 -9.94 10.26
C ARG A 127 12.26 -8.59 9.57
N LYS A 128 13.36 -7.94 9.84
CA LYS A 128 13.73 -6.64 9.31
C LYS A 128 14.31 -6.81 7.91
N LEU A 129 13.63 -6.27 6.89
CA LEU A 129 14.01 -6.45 5.50
C LEU A 129 15.11 -5.48 5.07
N THR A 130 15.03 -4.22 5.54
CA THR A 130 16.00 -3.18 5.17
C THR A 130 16.75 -2.67 6.39
N LYS A 131 17.96 -2.16 6.19
CA LYS A 131 18.63 -1.33 7.19
C LYS A 131 17.80 -0.10 7.52
N SER A 132 18.09 0.51 8.66
CA SER A 132 17.50 1.80 8.99
C SER A 132 17.97 2.87 8.02
N ILE A 133 17.05 3.66 7.47
CA ILE A 133 17.36 4.73 6.53
C ILE A 133 16.66 6.03 6.95
N ASN A 134 17.34 7.14 6.82
CA ASN A 134 16.76 8.45 7.09
C ASN A 134 15.95 8.93 5.88
N GLY A 135 14.79 8.35 5.70
CA GLY A 135 13.84 8.62 4.62
C GLY A 135 12.44 8.16 5.01
N ASN A 136 11.48 8.47 4.18
CA ASN A 136 10.07 8.15 4.36
C ASN A 136 9.62 7.20 3.26
N PHE A 137 9.22 5.99 3.61
CA PHE A 137 8.72 5.00 2.67
C PHE A 137 7.23 5.18 2.38
N ASP A 138 6.80 4.82 1.16
CA ASP A 138 5.41 4.50 0.81
C ASP A 138 5.26 3.00 0.59
N ALA A 139 4.27 2.40 1.24
CA ALA A 139 4.00 0.97 1.14
C ALA A 139 3.06 0.57 0.00
N SER A 140 3.00 1.35 -1.09
CA SER A 140 2.46 0.87 -2.37
C SER A 140 3.40 -0.18 -2.99
N PHE A 141 3.78 -1.17 -2.18
CA PHE A 141 4.74 -2.20 -2.55
C PHE A 141 4.20 -3.10 -3.65
N VAL A 142 5.11 -3.52 -4.53
CA VAL A 142 4.89 -4.52 -5.58
C VAL A 142 5.90 -5.64 -5.38
N LEU A 143 5.44 -6.87 -5.45
CA LEU A 143 6.30 -8.06 -5.41
C LEU A 143 6.43 -8.62 -6.83
N ILE A 144 7.65 -8.86 -7.27
CA ILE A 144 7.98 -9.42 -8.57
C ILE A 144 8.61 -10.80 -8.39
N GLU A 145 8.10 -11.80 -9.12
CA GLU A 145 8.56 -13.18 -9.09
C GLU A 145 8.68 -13.78 -7.69
N ASP A 146 7.73 -13.44 -6.81
CA ASP A 146 7.73 -13.88 -5.41
C ASP A 146 9.06 -13.63 -4.66
N LYS A 147 9.89 -12.71 -5.15
CA LYS A 147 11.26 -12.50 -4.66
C LYS A 147 11.65 -11.04 -4.50
N THR A 148 11.38 -10.21 -5.48
CA THR A 148 11.86 -8.82 -5.51
C THR A 148 10.75 -7.87 -5.11
N LEU A 149 10.91 -7.18 -3.99
CA LEU A 149 9.99 -6.14 -3.55
C LEU A 149 10.43 -4.79 -4.12
N LEU A 150 9.54 -4.16 -4.87
CA LEU A 150 9.67 -2.77 -5.33
C LEU A 150 8.91 -1.84 -4.40
N GLY A 151 9.41 -0.63 -4.20
CA GLY A 151 8.75 0.39 -3.38
C GLY A 151 9.28 1.79 -3.64
N LEU A 152 8.61 2.77 -3.05
CA LEU A 152 9.00 4.17 -3.11
C LEU A 152 9.55 4.65 -1.78
N ILE A 153 10.54 5.54 -1.84
CA ILE A 153 11.12 6.21 -0.68
C ILE A 153 11.46 7.66 -1.02
N GLU A 154 11.13 8.56 -0.12
CA GLU A 154 11.56 9.95 -0.11
C GLU A 154 12.81 10.09 0.76
N ILE A 155 13.90 10.62 0.18
CA ILE A 155 15.15 10.93 0.89
C ILE A 155 15.54 12.37 0.56
N HIS A 156 15.61 13.25 1.55
CA HIS A 156 15.95 14.68 1.37
C HIS A 156 15.08 15.38 0.30
N ASN A 157 13.77 15.14 0.35
CA ASN A 157 12.75 15.66 -0.59
C ASN A 157 12.96 15.21 -2.04
N VAL A 158 13.57 14.05 -2.25
CA VAL A 158 13.73 13.41 -3.56
C VAL A 158 13.17 12.00 -3.46
N ASP A 159 12.33 11.65 -4.42
CA ASP A 159 11.72 10.34 -4.49
C ASP A 159 12.56 9.38 -5.31
N TYR A 160 12.59 8.13 -4.85
CA TYR A 160 13.29 7.04 -5.51
C TYR A 160 12.41 5.80 -5.57
N LEU A 161 12.43 5.13 -6.72
CA LEU A 161 12.02 3.74 -6.82
C LEU A 161 13.21 2.87 -6.40
N PHE A 162 12.96 1.89 -5.57
CA PHE A 162 13.98 0.95 -5.11
C PHE A 162 13.51 -0.49 -5.23
N LYS A 163 14.47 -1.42 -5.16
CA LYS A 163 14.22 -2.85 -5.01
C LYS A 163 15.01 -3.45 -3.85
N VAL A 164 14.46 -4.52 -3.27
CA VAL A 164 15.10 -5.39 -2.26
C VAL A 164 14.65 -6.82 -2.45
N ASP A 165 15.47 -7.78 -2.05
CA ASP A 165 15.18 -9.21 -2.07
C ASP A 165 14.44 -9.62 -0.78
N ILE A 166 13.22 -10.16 -0.86
CA ILE A 166 12.43 -10.51 0.33
C ILE A 166 13.02 -11.63 1.17
N PHE A 167 14.00 -12.37 0.68
CA PHE A 167 14.66 -13.47 1.42
C PHE A 167 15.89 -13.03 2.21
N LYS A 168 16.35 -11.80 2.01
CA LYS A 168 17.50 -11.24 2.74
C LYS A 168 17.05 -10.32 3.86
N GLU A 169 17.88 -10.17 4.87
CA GLU A 169 17.65 -9.27 6.01
C GLU A 169 18.60 -8.08 6.01
N GLU A 170 18.16 -6.98 6.61
CA GLU A 170 18.95 -5.77 6.85
C GLU A 170 19.76 -5.28 5.63
N GLN A 171 19.10 -5.29 4.46
CA GLN A 171 19.71 -4.91 3.18
C GLN A 171 19.79 -3.39 3.01
N GLU A 172 20.76 -2.97 2.20
CA GLU A 172 20.72 -1.65 1.55
C GLU A 172 19.68 -1.66 0.43
N LEU A 173 19.11 -0.50 0.13
CA LEU A 173 18.22 -0.33 -1.00
C LEU A 173 19.02 -0.29 -2.31
N ILE A 174 18.52 -0.97 -3.34
CA ILE A 174 19.05 -0.83 -4.70
C ILE A 174 18.11 0.14 -5.42
N PHE A 175 18.59 1.34 -5.73
CA PHE A 175 17.80 2.37 -6.42
C PHE A 175 17.74 2.08 -7.92
N LEU A 176 16.52 2.04 -8.45
CA LEU A 176 16.22 1.83 -9.88
C LEU A 176 16.00 3.14 -10.62
N LYS A 177 15.27 4.07 -10.00
CA LYS A 177 14.94 5.36 -10.60
C LYS A 177 14.98 6.44 -9.55
N LYS A 178 15.59 7.57 -9.90
CA LYS A 178 15.43 8.84 -9.20
C LYS A 178 14.36 9.65 -9.95
N PHE A 179 13.34 10.08 -9.26
CA PHE A 179 12.33 10.95 -9.83
C PHE A 179 12.80 12.41 -9.78
N ASN A 180 12.41 13.19 -10.79
CA ASN A 180 12.70 14.63 -10.83
C ASN A 180 11.77 15.40 -9.88
N ASN A 181 10.58 14.88 -9.68
CA ASN A 181 9.48 15.43 -8.90
C ASN A 181 8.91 14.34 -7.98
N PHE A 182 7.70 14.54 -7.51
CA PHE A 182 7.02 13.59 -6.63
C PHE A 182 6.47 12.39 -7.39
N ALA A 183 6.52 11.22 -6.78
CA ALA A 183 5.95 9.99 -7.30
C ALA A 183 5.11 9.27 -6.25
N GLY A 184 4.13 8.46 -6.67
CA GLY A 184 3.28 7.71 -5.75
C GLY A 184 2.45 6.63 -6.42
N SER A 185 1.72 5.85 -5.60
CA SER A 185 0.74 4.86 -6.07
C SER A 185 1.30 3.81 -7.03
N LEU A 186 2.39 3.16 -6.65
CA LEU A 186 3.00 2.09 -7.43
C LEU A 186 2.06 0.89 -7.55
N SER A 187 1.95 0.31 -8.76
CA SER A 187 1.15 -0.88 -9.04
C SER A 187 1.75 -1.67 -10.20
N SER A 188 1.64 -3.01 -10.19
CA SER A 188 2.05 -3.88 -11.29
C SER A 188 0.87 -4.66 -11.86
N ASN A 189 0.99 -5.09 -13.10
CA ASN A 189 0.05 -6.02 -13.72
C ASN A 189 0.21 -7.45 -13.16
N THR A 190 -0.68 -8.36 -13.56
CA THR A 190 -0.71 -9.73 -13.03
C THR A 190 0.47 -10.59 -13.46
N SER A 191 1.04 -10.34 -14.63
CA SER A 191 2.28 -10.98 -15.11
C SER A 191 3.56 -10.32 -14.57
N GLU A 192 3.42 -9.27 -13.75
CA GLU A 192 4.54 -8.60 -13.08
C GLU A 192 5.60 -8.01 -14.03
N ASN A 193 5.25 -7.79 -15.29
CA ASN A 193 6.12 -7.24 -16.32
C ASN A 193 5.83 -5.78 -16.69
N PHE A 194 4.75 -5.19 -16.15
CA PHE A 194 4.43 -3.77 -16.27
C PHE A 194 4.28 -3.13 -14.89
N LEU A 195 4.81 -1.93 -14.78
CA LEU A 195 4.67 -1.07 -13.61
C LEU A 195 3.90 0.20 -13.99
N SER A 196 3.02 0.66 -13.11
CA SER A 196 2.38 1.97 -13.23
C SER A 196 2.56 2.78 -11.96
N TRP A 197 2.62 4.10 -12.09
CA TRP A 197 2.72 5.06 -10.99
C TRP A 197 2.21 6.43 -11.42
N ILE A 198 1.99 7.33 -10.45
CA ILE A 198 1.69 8.73 -10.73
C ILE A 198 2.90 9.61 -10.40
N GLU A 199 3.09 10.69 -11.19
CA GLU A 199 4.06 11.76 -10.90
C GLU A 199 3.36 13.12 -10.93
N TRP A 200 3.78 14.02 -10.05
CA TRP A 200 3.28 15.40 -10.03
C TRP A 200 4.39 16.39 -9.68
N ASP A 201 4.18 17.63 -10.10
CA ASP A 201 5.14 18.70 -10.01
C ASP A 201 4.68 19.79 -9.05
N TYR A 202 5.61 20.39 -8.31
CA TYR A 202 5.33 21.63 -7.61
C TYR A 202 4.86 22.71 -8.61
N PRO A 203 3.84 23.55 -8.32
CA PRO A 203 3.22 23.74 -7.00
C PRO A 203 1.99 22.84 -6.74
N PHE A 204 1.69 21.91 -7.61
CA PHE A 204 0.48 21.07 -7.48
C PHE A 204 0.63 20.00 -6.43
N MET A 205 -0.51 19.68 -5.80
CA MET A 205 -0.69 18.47 -5.02
C MET A 205 -1.19 17.33 -5.93
N PRO A 206 -1.01 16.05 -5.55
CA PRO A 206 -1.41 14.93 -6.40
C PRO A 206 -2.91 14.88 -6.73
N TRP A 207 -3.76 15.55 -5.94
CA TRP A 207 -5.21 15.67 -6.19
C TRP A 207 -5.60 16.92 -7.00
N GLU A 208 -4.65 17.74 -7.42
CA GLU A 208 -4.89 18.93 -8.23
C GLU A 208 -4.47 18.72 -9.69
N ASN A 209 -3.33 18.06 -9.89
CA ASN A 209 -2.81 17.72 -11.21
C ASN A 209 -1.65 16.71 -11.08
N ASN A 210 -1.75 15.58 -11.74
CA ASN A 210 -0.68 14.61 -11.84
C ASN A 210 -0.69 13.91 -13.20
N ASN A 211 0.30 13.08 -13.46
CA ASN A 211 0.42 12.28 -14.66
C ASN A 211 0.51 10.80 -14.29
N LEU A 212 -0.14 9.96 -15.07
CA LEU A 212 -0.04 8.51 -14.98
C LEU A 212 1.06 8.02 -15.92
N PHE A 213 1.96 7.21 -15.41
CA PHE A 213 3.07 6.61 -16.12
C PHE A 213 2.98 5.10 -16.11
N PHE A 214 3.55 4.51 -17.15
CA PHE A 214 3.71 3.06 -17.34
C PHE A 214 5.15 2.76 -17.75
N ALA A 215 5.66 1.60 -17.39
CA ALA A 215 6.92 1.08 -17.89
C ALA A 215 6.90 -0.44 -17.92
N GLU A 216 7.61 -1.02 -18.85
CA GLU A 216 7.98 -2.42 -18.84
C GLU A 216 9.06 -2.67 -17.79
N LEU A 217 9.06 -3.87 -17.22
CA LEU A 217 10.11 -4.36 -16.35
C LEU A 217 10.90 -5.44 -17.07
N ASP A 218 12.22 -5.28 -17.12
CA ASP A 218 13.09 -6.36 -17.58
C ASP A 218 13.26 -7.46 -16.53
N ASN A 219 13.97 -8.53 -16.87
CA ASN A 219 14.24 -9.65 -15.96
C ASN A 219 15.06 -9.26 -14.70
N ASN A 220 15.65 -8.07 -14.67
CA ASN A 220 16.35 -7.52 -13.50
C ASN A 220 15.48 -6.55 -12.71
N CYS A 221 14.20 -6.38 -13.07
CA CYS A 221 13.28 -5.38 -12.55
C CYS A 221 13.75 -3.94 -12.82
N GLU A 222 14.50 -3.69 -13.89
CA GLU A 222 14.82 -2.34 -14.36
C GLU A 222 13.69 -1.82 -15.24
N LEU A 223 13.44 -0.51 -15.20
CA LEU A 223 12.39 0.11 -16.00
C LEU A 223 12.84 0.31 -17.43
N GLU A 224 12.07 -0.21 -18.37
CA GLU A 224 12.24 0.01 -19.79
C GLU A 224 11.03 0.77 -20.36
N ASN A 225 11.21 1.48 -21.48
CA ASN A 225 10.13 2.09 -22.27
C ASN A 225 9.09 2.88 -21.45
N SER A 226 9.55 3.76 -20.57
CA SER A 226 8.66 4.54 -19.70
C SER A 226 7.80 5.51 -20.54
N ILE A 227 6.49 5.35 -20.48
CA ILE A 227 5.50 6.16 -21.22
C ILE A 227 4.61 6.91 -20.23
N LYS A 228 4.37 8.18 -20.55
CA LYS A 228 3.39 9.02 -19.88
C LYS A 228 2.06 8.92 -20.63
N LEU A 229 0.97 8.69 -19.92
CA LEU A 229 -0.36 8.72 -20.50
C LEU A 229 -0.68 10.11 -21.04
N ASP A 230 -1.10 10.17 -22.31
CA ASP A 230 -1.62 11.39 -22.92
C ASP A 230 -3.02 11.69 -22.36
N LYS A 231 -3.16 12.81 -21.66
CA LYS A 231 -4.43 13.24 -21.06
C LYS A 231 -5.48 13.64 -22.09
N GLU A 232 -5.08 14.03 -23.30
CA GLU A 232 -6.00 14.42 -24.36
C GLU A 232 -6.91 13.26 -24.81
N ILE A 233 -6.47 12.01 -24.57
CA ILE A 233 -7.27 10.81 -24.81
C ILE A 233 -8.51 10.77 -23.91
N ILE A 234 -8.44 11.37 -22.71
CA ILE A 234 -9.50 11.34 -21.72
C ILE A 234 -10.41 12.55 -21.87
N SER A 235 -9.81 13.74 -21.93
CA SER A 235 -10.52 15.02 -21.95
C SER A 235 -9.61 16.15 -22.40
N ASN A 236 -10.21 17.21 -22.93
CA ASN A 236 -9.51 18.47 -23.22
C ASN A 236 -9.23 19.30 -21.96
N CYS A 237 -9.37 18.74 -20.77
CA CYS A 237 -9.04 19.42 -19.52
C CYS A 237 -7.52 19.52 -19.34
N GLU A 238 -7.02 20.72 -19.05
CA GLU A 238 -5.60 20.95 -18.79
C GLU A 238 -5.11 20.29 -17.50
N LYS A 239 -6.01 20.10 -16.53
CA LYS A 239 -5.70 19.53 -15.21
C LYS A 239 -6.56 18.30 -14.97
N ILE A 240 -5.92 17.17 -14.85
CA ILE A 240 -6.54 15.90 -14.51
C ILE A 240 -5.64 15.25 -13.44
N SER A 241 -6.27 14.70 -12.42
CA SER A 241 -5.61 13.90 -11.40
C SER A 241 -6.02 12.44 -11.52
N PHE A 242 -5.03 11.55 -11.43
CA PHE A 242 -5.22 10.11 -11.37
C PHE A 242 -4.93 9.62 -9.95
N PHE A 243 -5.69 8.62 -9.49
CA PHE A 243 -5.50 8.06 -8.16
C PHE A 243 -5.66 6.55 -8.17
N GLN A 244 -4.82 5.87 -7.38
CA GLN A 244 -4.91 4.42 -7.14
C GLN A 244 -4.95 3.59 -8.44
N PRO A 245 -3.96 3.69 -9.34
CA PRO A 245 -3.87 2.79 -10.47
C PRO A 245 -3.82 1.35 -9.96
N TYR A 246 -4.66 0.49 -10.55
CA TYR A 246 -4.78 -0.91 -10.16
C TYR A 246 -4.98 -1.76 -11.42
N TRP A 247 -4.16 -2.78 -11.59
CA TRP A 247 -4.24 -3.70 -12.71
C TRP A 247 -5.25 -4.80 -12.42
N ILE A 248 -6.25 -4.91 -13.28
CA ILE A 248 -7.27 -5.97 -13.21
C ILE A 248 -6.76 -7.24 -13.92
N SER A 249 -5.96 -7.06 -14.97
CA SER A 249 -5.32 -8.11 -15.73
C SER A 249 -3.96 -7.63 -16.28
N ASP A 250 -3.34 -8.40 -17.15
CA ASP A 250 -2.04 -8.05 -17.75
C ASP A 250 -2.08 -6.77 -18.57
N ASN A 251 -3.20 -6.48 -19.20
CA ASN A 251 -3.36 -5.34 -20.11
C ASN A 251 -4.51 -4.40 -19.75
N LEU A 252 -5.21 -4.63 -18.63
CA LEU A 252 -6.31 -3.78 -18.20
C LEU A 252 -6.00 -3.11 -16.86
N LEU A 253 -5.83 -1.79 -16.90
CA LEU A 253 -5.65 -0.94 -15.74
C LEU A 253 -6.95 -0.18 -15.44
N VAL A 254 -7.28 -0.03 -14.16
CA VAL A 254 -8.30 0.88 -13.67
C VAL A 254 -7.66 1.92 -12.74
N CYS A 255 -8.11 3.15 -12.78
CA CYS A 255 -7.80 4.16 -11.77
C CYS A 255 -8.98 5.10 -11.56
N SER A 256 -8.95 5.90 -10.51
CA SER A 256 -9.86 7.03 -10.39
C SER A 256 -9.26 8.26 -11.07
N GLU A 257 -10.10 9.08 -11.70
CA GLU A 257 -9.73 10.35 -12.33
C GLU A 257 -10.82 11.41 -12.12
N ASP A 258 -10.52 12.69 -12.29
CA ASP A 258 -11.40 13.81 -11.95
C ASP A 258 -11.70 14.77 -13.12
N SER A 259 -11.48 14.37 -14.37
CA SER A 259 -11.67 15.21 -15.57
C SER A 259 -13.07 15.79 -15.71
N SER A 260 -14.09 15.11 -15.19
CA SER A 260 -15.48 15.55 -15.18
C SER A 260 -15.82 16.53 -14.03
N GLY A 261 -14.85 16.87 -13.17
CA GLY A 261 -15.05 17.60 -11.92
C GLY A 261 -15.46 16.71 -10.72
N TRP A 262 -15.56 15.41 -10.94
CA TRP A 262 -15.87 14.39 -9.93
C TRP A 262 -14.95 13.19 -10.12
N TRP A 263 -14.59 12.53 -9.02
CA TRP A 263 -13.83 11.28 -9.08
C TRP A 263 -14.66 10.15 -9.65
N ASN A 264 -14.19 9.58 -10.79
CA ASN A 264 -14.82 8.45 -11.47
C ASN A 264 -13.78 7.37 -11.73
N LEU A 265 -14.23 6.13 -11.93
CA LEU A 265 -13.38 5.05 -12.40
C LEU A 265 -13.23 5.13 -13.92
N ILE A 266 -12.00 5.05 -14.38
CA ILE A 266 -11.65 4.94 -15.80
C ILE A 266 -10.83 3.67 -16.03
N PHE A 267 -11.00 3.05 -17.19
CA PHE A 267 -10.33 1.82 -17.58
C PHE A 267 -9.45 2.09 -18.80
N PHE A 268 -8.23 1.58 -18.78
CA PHE A 268 -7.28 1.66 -19.89
C PHE A 268 -6.86 0.28 -20.34
N GLU A 269 -6.99 -0.01 -21.63
CA GLU A 269 -6.32 -1.13 -22.25
C GLU A 269 -4.90 -0.69 -22.61
N VAL A 270 -3.93 -1.25 -21.90
CA VAL A 270 -2.50 -1.07 -22.19
C VAL A 270 -2.10 -2.20 -23.11
N ASN A 271 -2.25 -1.98 -24.41
CA ASN A 271 -1.70 -2.86 -25.42
C ASN A 271 -0.22 -2.51 -25.58
N ASP A 272 0.57 -3.46 -26.07
CA ASP A 272 2.03 -3.33 -26.22
C ASP A 272 2.47 -1.90 -26.50
N LEU A 273 3.35 -1.40 -25.63
CA LEU A 273 3.83 0.00 -25.68
C LEU A 273 4.70 0.29 -26.95
N ASN A 274 4.41 -0.34 -28.10
CA ASN A 274 5.08 -0.15 -29.38
C ASN A 274 4.51 1.01 -30.18
#